data_9d226c831443aeb036079382f96074fe
#
_entry.id   9d226c831443aeb036079382f96074fe
#
_cell.length_a   1.000
_cell.length_b   1.000
_cell.length_c   1.000
_cell.angle_alpha   90.00
_cell.angle_beta   90.00
_cell.angle_gamma   90.00
#
_symmetry.space_group_name_H-M   'P 1'
#
loop_
_entity.id
_entity.type
_entity.pdbx_description
1 polymer ?
#
loop_
_entity_poly.entity_id
_entity_poly.type
_entity_poly.pdbx_seq_one_letter_code
_entity_poly.pdbx_strand_id
1 'polypeptide(L)'
;MPKVVVMHAVEEIDRWLAGHAERVAAIEAGSGSNVTDFVAADGGTNIAITADVADLEALNSMLAAPSPEVVAAMQAHGVVPPLTVYVQA
;
A
#
# COMPACT_ATOMS: atom_id res chain seq x y z
N MET A 1 -5.26 -6.70 -16.25
CA MET A 1 -4.96 -6.66 -14.79
C MET A 1 -5.74 -5.52 -14.17
N PRO A 2 -6.58 -5.80 -13.16
CA PRO A 2 -7.33 -4.73 -12.51
C PRO A 2 -6.40 -3.79 -11.74
N LYS A 3 -6.77 -2.53 -11.73
CA LYS A 3 -6.11 -1.53 -10.91
C LYS A 3 -6.70 -1.54 -9.52
N VAL A 4 -5.84 -1.44 -8.52
CA VAL A 4 -6.23 -1.42 -7.12
C VAL A 4 -5.79 -0.10 -6.50
N VAL A 5 -6.60 0.45 -5.62
CA VAL A 5 -6.27 1.63 -4.83
C VAL A 5 -6.34 1.23 -3.36
N VAL A 6 -5.26 1.45 -2.63
CA VAL A 6 -5.20 1.24 -1.17
C VAL A 6 -5.03 2.59 -0.49
N MET A 7 -5.91 2.88 0.45
CA MET A 7 -5.91 4.15 1.18
C MET A 7 -5.76 3.90 2.67
N HIS A 8 -4.94 4.70 3.32
CA HIS A 8 -4.81 4.70 4.78
C HIS A 8 -4.17 6.02 5.24
N ALA A 9 -4.12 6.23 6.54
CA ALA A 9 -3.36 7.32 7.12
C ALA A 9 -1.92 6.87 7.40
N VAL A 10 -1.03 7.83 7.59
CA VAL A 10 0.35 7.60 8.03
C VAL A 10 0.69 8.56 9.17
N GLU A 11 1.68 8.20 9.98
CA GLU A 11 2.15 9.06 11.06
C GLU A 11 2.91 10.26 10.52
N GLU A 12 3.81 10.03 9.53
CA GLU A 12 4.61 11.07 8.89
C GLU A 12 4.75 10.78 7.39
N ILE A 13 4.39 11.76 6.56
CA ILE A 13 4.42 11.62 5.10
C ILE A 13 5.85 11.35 4.60
N ASP A 14 6.85 12.10 5.08
CA ASP A 14 8.22 11.96 4.61
C ASP A 14 8.80 10.58 4.92
N ARG A 15 8.51 10.05 6.10
CA ARG A 15 8.92 8.69 6.48
C ARG A 15 8.29 7.64 5.60
N TRP A 16 7.01 7.80 5.29
CA TRP A 16 6.30 6.88 4.40
C TRP A 16 6.86 6.93 2.97
N LEU A 17 7.09 8.13 2.44
CA LEU A 17 7.67 8.30 1.10
C LEU A 17 9.08 7.71 1.00
N ALA A 18 9.87 7.78 2.07
CA ALA A 18 11.22 7.19 2.10
C ALA A 18 11.19 5.67 1.92
N GLY A 19 10.08 5.00 2.25
CA GLY A 19 9.90 3.57 2.08
C GLY A 19 9.37 3.14 0.70
N HIS A 20 9.29 4.05 -0.26
CA HIS A 20 8.68 3.76 -1.58
C HIS A 20 9.35 2.58 -2.29
N ALA A 21 10.68 2.54 -2.36
CA ALA A 21 11.39 1.47 -3.06
C ALA A 21 11.12 0.09 -2.45
N GLU A 22 11.09 -0.01 -1.13
CA GLU A 22 10.77 -1.27 -0.43
C GLU A 22 9.32 -1.67 -0.68
N ARG A 23 8.41 -0.71 -0.69
CA ARG A 23 6.98 -0.94 -0.95
C ARG A 23 6.75 -1.43 -2.37
N VAL A 24 7.42 -0.82 -3.35
CA VAL A 24 7.37 -1.26 -4.75
C VAL A 24 7.85 -2.70 -4.87
N ALA A 25 8.99 -3.04 -4.28
CA ALA A 25 9.53 -4.39 -4.33
C ALA A 25 8.57 -5.42 -3.71
N ALA A 26 7.96 -5.09 -2.58
CA ALA A 26 7.00 -5.98 -1.90
C ALA A 26 5.73 -6.20 -2.75
N ILE A 27 5.22 -5.15 -3.37
CA ILE A 27 4.03 -5.24 -4.22
C ILE A 27 4.33 -6.03 -5.50
N GLU A 28 5.49 -5.80 -6.10
CA GLU A 28 5.91 -6.55 -7.29
C GLU A 28 6.12 -8.04 -7.00
N ALA A 29 6.61 -8.37 -5.84
CA ALA A 29 6.75 -9.77 -5.40
C ALA A 29 5.37 -10.45 -5.25
N GLY A 30 4.31 -9.68 -4.98
CA GLY A 30 2.93 -10.16 -4.84
C GLY A 30 2.09 -10.00 -6.10
N SER A 31 2.68 -10.01 -7.29
CA SER A 31 2.03 -9.88 -8.61
C SER A 31 1.54 -8.47 -8.97
N GLY A 32 1.98 -7.44 -8.26
CA GLY A 32 1.67 -6.06 -8.58
C GLY A 32 2.65 -5.41 -9.53
N SER A 33 2.23 -4.34 -10.18
CA SER A 33 3.06 -3.53 -11.07
C SER A 33 2.53 -2.10 -11.14
N ASN A 34 3.30 -1.20 -11.74
CA ASN A 34 2.91 0.21 -11.92
C ASN A 34 2.50 0.87 -10.60
N VAL A 35 3.29 0.67 -9.56
CA VAL A 35 3.01 1.21 -8.23
C VAL A 35 3.20 2.72 -8.23
N THR A 36 2.17 3.46 -7.80
CA THR A 36 2.20 4.91 -7.70
C THR A 36 1.71 5.33 -6.33
N ASP A 37 2.48 6.20 -5.66
CA ASP A 37 2.11 6.77 -4.37
C ASP A 37 1.43 8.12 -4.57
N PHE A 38 0.40 8.39 -3.77
CA PHE A 38 -0.30 9.67 -3.75
C PHE A 38 -0.35 10.19 -2.32
N VAL A 39 -0.16 11.48 -2.17
CA VAL A 39 -0.31 12.17 -0.89
C VAL A 39 -1.53 13.09 -0.94
N ALA A 40 -2.09 13.41 0.21
CA ALA A 40 -3.25 14.29 0.27
C ALA A 40 -2.90 15.70 -0.24
N ALA A 41 -3.70 16.22 -1.14
CA ALA A 41 -3.48 17.54 -1.74
C ALA A 41 -3.61 18.69 -0.71
N ASP A 42 -4.30 18.44 0.39
CA ASP A 42 -4.49 19.43 1.47
C ASP A 42 -3.33 19.42 2.49
N GLY A 43 -2.30 18.59 2.28
CA GLY A 43 -1.19 18.46 3.23
C GLY A 43 -1.48 17.56 4.42
N GLY A 44 -2.62 16.87 4.44
CA GLY A 44 -2.97 15.92 5.50
C GLY A 44 -2.16 14.63 5.45
N THR A 45 -2.43 13.74 6.40
CA THR A 45 -1.68 12.47 6.56
C THR A 45 -2.35 11.27 5.91
N ASN A 46 -3.39 11.46 5.12
CA ASN A 46 -3.99 10.39 4.33
C ASN A 46 -3.22 10.21 3.02
N ILE A 47 -3.02 8.97 2.64
CA ILE A 47 -2.31 8.63 1.40
C ILE A 47 -3.10 7.61 0.59
N ALA A 48 -2.69 7.44 -0.65
CA ALA A 48 -3.21 6.38 -1.50
C ALA A 48 -2.07 5.76 -2.29
N ILE A 49 -2.19 4.47 -2.55
CA ILE A 49 -1.27 3.73 -3.42
C ILE A 49 -2.11 3.11 -4.51
N THR A 50 -1.69 3.25 -5.76
CA THR A 50 -2.31 2.52 -6.88
C THR A 50 -1.33 1.52 -7.46
N ALA A 51 -1.85 0.39 -7.91
CA ALA A 51 -1.06 -0.63 -8.58
C ALA A 51 -1.97 -1.48 -9.47
N ASP A 52 -1.39 -2.08 -10.50
CA ASP A 52 -2.06 -3.12 -11.27
C ASP A 52 -1.74 -4.45 -10.59
N VAL A 53 -2.76 -5.26 -10.31
CA VAL A 53 -2.59 -6.52 -9.57
C VAL A 53 -3.16 -7.68 -10.38
N ALA A 54 -2.31 -8.67 -10.67
CA ALA A 54 -2.72 -9.83 -11.45
C ALA A 54 -3.52 -10.84 -10.61
N ASP A 55 -3.21 -10.99 -9.33
CA ASP A 55 -3.83 -11.96 -8.44
C ASP A 55 -4.51 -11.26 -7.26
N LEU A 56 -5.80 -10.96 -7.41
CA LEU A 56 -6.60 -10.30 -6.37
C LEU A 56 -6.82 -11.19 -5.14
N GLU A 57 -6.88 -12.50 -5.31
CA GLU A 57 -7.03 -13.42 -4.17
C GLU A 57 -5.80 -13.38 -3.27
N ALA A 58 -4.61 -13.36 -3.87
CA ALA A 58 -3.36 -13.24 -3.11
C ALA A 58 -3.30 -11.92 -2.36
N LEU A 59 -3.72 -10.82 -2.99
CA LEU A 59 -3.79 -9.51 -2.35
C LEU A 59 -4.75 -9.54 -1.15
N ASN A 60 -5.96 -10.05 -1.34
CA ASN A 60 -6.96 -10.12 -0.28
C ASN A 60 -6.47 -10.99 0.89
N SER A 61 -5.83 -12.13 0.61
CA SER A 61 -5.28 -13.01 1.64
C SER A 61 -4.18 -12.32 2.43
N MET A 62 -3.29 -11.60 1.76
CA MET A 62 -2.20 -10.87 2.40
C MET A 62 -2.75 -9.74 3.29
N LEU A 63 -3.77 -9.03 2.85
CA LEU A 63 -4.37 -7.95 3.64
C LEU A 63 -5.16 -8.46 4.83
N ALA A 64 -5.82 -9.64 4.70
CA ALA A 64 -6.58 -10.24 5.80
C ALA A 64 -5.69 -10.83 6.88
N ALA A 65 -4.52 -11.38 6.50
CA ALA A 65 -3.57 -12.03 7.42
C ALA A 65 -2.13 -11.73 6.98
N PRO A 66 -1.67 -10.48 7.18
CA PRO A 66 -0.32 -10.09 6.77
C PRO A 66 0.75 -10.89 7.53
N SER A 67 1.83 -11.23 6.81
CA SER A 67 2.97 -11.90 7.43
C SER A 67 3.67 -10.98 8.44
N PRO A 68 4.47 -11.53 9.37
CA PRO A 68 5.24 -10.71 10.31
C PRO A 68 6.15 -9.69 9.61
N GLU A 69 6.72 -10.04 8.47
CA GLU A 69 7.57 -9.15 7.69
C GLU A 69 6.77 -7.96 7.13
N VAL A 70 5.56 -8.21 6.65
CA VAL A 70 4.67 -7.16 6.15
C VAL A 70 4.24 -6.24 7.28
N VAL A 71 3.86 -6.80 8.43
CA VAL A 71 3.49 -6.01 9.63
C VAL A 71 4.65 -5.11 10.05
N ALA A 72 5.87 -5.67 10.12
CA ALA A 72 7.06 -4.91 10.50
C ALA A 72 7.34 -3.77 9.51
N ALA A 73 7.20 -4.02 8.21
CA ALA A 73 7.38 -3.00 7.18
C ALA A 73 6.34 -1.88 7.29
N MET A 74 5.08 -2.22 7.54
CA MET A 74 4.01 -1.24 7.75
C MET A 74 4.31 -0.36 8.96
N GLN A 75 4.75 -0.93 10.06
CA GLN A 75 5.13 -0.19 11.26
C GLN A 75 6.32 0.72 11.00
N ALA A 76 7.34 0.22 10.29
CA ALA A 76 8.53 1.01 9.94
C ALA A 76 8.18 2.21 9.06
N HIS A 77 7.19 2.07 8.17
CA HIS A 77 6.74 3.16 7.30
C HIS A 77 5.68 4.06 7.94
N GLY A 78 5.29 3.79 9.18
CA GLY A 78 4.34 4.61 9.92
C GLY A 78 2.89 4.48 9.46
N VAL A 79 2.50 3.31 8.95
CA VAL A 79 1.14 3.05 8.50
C VAL A 79 0.17 3.07 9.67
N VAL A 80 -0.92 3.82 9.53
CA VAL A 80 -2.00 3.89 10.53
C VAL A 80 -3.23 3.20 9.95
N PRO A 81 -3.61 2.00 10.48
CA PRO A 81 -4.81 1.31 10.00
C PRO A 81 -6.08 2.09 10.39
N PRO A 82 -7.21 1.79 9.77
CA PRO A 82 -7.44 0.71 8.82
C PRO A 82 -7.00 1.04 7.40
N LEU A 83 -6.80 -0.01 6.60
CA LEU A 83 -6.58 0.12 5.16
C LEU A 83 -7.91 -0.05 4.43
N THR A 84 -8.21 0.85 3.51
CA THR A 84 -9.37 0.75 2.63
C THR A 84 -8.89 0.40 1.23
N VAL A 85 -9.46 -0.64 0.65
CA VAL A 85 -9.05 -1.15 -0.66
C VAL A 85 -10.20 -1.01 -1.65
N TYR A 86 -9.90 -0.42 -2.80
CA TYR A 86 -10.81 -0.31 -3.92
C TYR A 86 -10.23 -1.06 -5.11
N VAL A 87 -11.07 -1.78 -5.83
CA VAL A 87 -10.69 -2.50 -7.05
C VAL A 87 -11.43 -1.88 -8.21
N GLN A 88 -10.74 -1.72 -9.32
CA GLN A 88 -11.34 -1.18 -10.55
C GLN A 88 -12.57 -2.00 -10.94
N ALA A 89 -13.67 -1.31 -11.16
CA ALA A 89 -14.96 -1.90 -11.53
C ALA A 89 -14.97 -2.42 -12.98
#